data_7435fdebd059055c59fb7cfe141dfc2d
#
_entry.id   7435fdebd059055c59fb7cfe141dfc2d
#
_cell.length_a   1.000
_cell.length_b   1.000
_cell.length_c   1.000
_cell.angle_alpha   90.00
_cell.angle_beta   90.00
_cell.angle_gamma   90.00
#
_symmetry.space_group_name_H-M   'P 1'
#
loop_
_entity.id
_entity.type
_entity.pdbx_description
1 polymer ?
#
loop_
_entity_poly.entity_id
_entity_poly.type
_entity_poly.pdbx_seq_one_letter_code
_entity_poly.pdbx_strand_id
1 'polypeptide(L)'
;MKKISSSLCWSLAGTALAVSATSCGSQKKETVQKPYNIVYIMTDDHTAQMMSCYDTRYIETPNLDRIARDGVRFTNSFVANSLSGPSRACLFTGKHSHANGFTDNTTCVFDGSQQTMPKLLQKAGYETAVIGKWHLESLPTGFDYWEIVPGQGDYYQPRFITMNNDTITKDGYLTNVITDMSLDWMENQRNKEKPFCLFIHHKAIHRNWLPELKYLSLYEDKTFPLPDNFYDTYEGREAAAAQEMSILQDMDIIYDTKMYRKDKDSRLKATYEDYIGRLKPEERKIYDAFYEPLIEEFYKKNPKGKELAEWKYQRYMRDYAKVVKSLDDNVGRVLDYLEEKGMLDNTLVVYTSDQGFYMGEHGWFDKRFMYEESMRTPLVM
;
A
#
# COMPACT_ATOMS: atom_id res chain seq x y z
N MET A 1 10.93 -88.09 20.92
CA MET A 1 11.03 -89.43 20.27
C MET A 1 11.26 -89.18 18.77
N LYS A 2 12.35 -89.87 18.26
CA LYS A 2 12.71 -90.13 16.84
C LYS A 2 13.07 -88.86 15.97
N LYS A 3 14.33 -88.47 15.70
CA LYS A 3 15.39 -89.11 14.91
C LYS A 3 14.97 -89.55 13.49
N ILE A 4 15.63 -88.95 12.49
CA ILE A 4 16.42 -89.57 11.36
C ILE A 4 16.62 -88.51 10.34
N SER A 5 17.79 -87.90 10.08
CA SER A 5 18.99 -88.23 9.30
C SER A 5 18.68 -88.52 7.83
N SER A 6 19.29 -87.79 6.92
CA SER A 6 20.49 -88.11 6.13
C SER A 6 20.63 -87.22 4.90
N SER A 7 21.82 -86.73 4.78
CA SER A 7 22.64 -86.32 3.66
C SER A 7 22.23 -86.80 2.25
N LEU A 8 22.41 -85.89 1.26
CA LEU A 8 23.11 -86.20 0.01
C LEU A 8 23.71 -84.98 -0.65
N CYS A 9 24.97 -84.95 -0.87
CA CYS A 9 25.71 -84.05 -1.72
C CYS A 9 25.42 -84.31 -3.21
N TRP A 10 25.27 -83.29 -3.99
CA TRP A 10 25.64 -83.25 -5.40
C TRP A 10 26.11 -81.83 -5.77
N SER A 11 27.41 -81.82 -6.17
CA SER A 11 28.11 -80.69 -6.80
C SER A 11 27.67 -80.59 -8.26
N LEU A 12 27.36 -79.35 -8.67
CA LEU A 12 27.39 -79.01 -10.09
C LEU A 12 27.87 -77.57 -10.20
N ALA A 13 29.00 -77.48 -10.92
CA ALA A 13 29.64 -76.27 -11.35
C ALA A 13 28.72 -75.55 -12.37
N GLY A 14 28.44 -74.28 -12.18
CA GLY A 14 27.69 -73.44 -13.06
C GLY A 14 28.29 -72.04 -13.11
N THR A 15 28.85 -71.69 -14.25
CA THR A 15 29.47 -70.48 -14.71
C THR A 15 28.83 -69.17 -14.22
N ALA A 16 29.57 -68.35 -13.53
CA ALA A 16 29.19 -66.99 -13.17
C ALA A 16 29.28 -66.10 -14.41
N LEU A 17 28.17 -65.69 -14.97
CA LEU A 17 28.09 -64.53 -15.87
C LEU A 17 28.00 -63.28 -15.00
N ALA A 18 29.08 -62.51 -14.92
CA ALA A 18 29.07 -61.17 -14.36
C ALA A 18 28.37 -60.23 -15.34
N VAL A 19 27.10 -59.89 -15.06
CA VAL A 19 26.43 -58.77 -15.72
C VAL A 19 26.82 -57.52 -14.96
N SER A 20 27.78 -56.77 -15.46
CA SER A 20 28.09 -55.42 -15.03
C SER A 20 26.92 -54.49 -15.47
N ALA A 21 25.97 -54.28 -14.58
CA ALA A 21 25.00 -53.23 -14.72
C ALA A 21 25.70 -51.89 -14.47
N THR A 22 26.19 -51.26 -15.53
CA THR A 22 26.52 -49.83 -15.51
C THR A 22 25.23 -49.01 -15.29
N SER A 23 24.91 -48.77 -14.04
CA SER A 23 23.91 -47.79 -13.66
C SER A 23 24.45 -46.41 -14.02
N CYS A 24 24.12 -45.88 -15.21
CA CYS A 24 24.19 -44.47 -15.52
C CYS A 24 23.16 -43.75 -14.64
N GLY A 25 23.50 -43.53 -13.39
CA GLY A 25 22.80 -42.56 -12.54
C GLY A 25 23.08 -41.17 -13.12
N SER A 26 22.19 -40.68 -13.97
CA SER A 26 22.12 -39.25 -14.22
C SER A 26 21.78 -38.59 -12.87
N GLN A 27 22.80 -38.10 -12.16
CA GLN A 27 22.60 -37.14 -11.10
C GLN A 27 21.85 -35.96 -11.75
N LYS A 28 20.53 -35.89 -11.56
CA LYS A 28 19.82 -34.61 -11.74
C LYS A 28 20.58 -33.64 -10.83
N LYS A 29 21.37 -32.73 -11.43
CA LYS A 29 21.81 -31.55 -10.72
C LYS A 29 20.54 -30.95 -10.14
N GLU A 30 20.36 -31.02 -8.83
CA GLU A 30 19.37 -30.16 -8.15
C GLU A 30 19.74 -28.73 -8.53
N THR A 31 18.98 -28.15 -9.42
CA THR A 31 19.07 -26.73 -9.69
C THR A 31 18.62 -26.07 -8.39
N VAL A 32 19.59 -25.59 -7.61
CA VAL A 32 19.28 -24.76 -6.44
C VAL A 32 18.43 -23.59 -6.96
N GLN A 33 17.16 -23.63 -6.66
CA GLN A 33 16.25 -22.59 -7.06
C GLN A 33 16.72 -21.28 -6.40
N LYS A 34 16.98 -20.25 -7.22
CA LYS A 34 17.35 -18.94 -6.67
C LYS A 34 16.21 -18.43 -5.79
N PRO A 35 16.51 -17.83 -4.63
CA PRO A 35 15.48 -17.21 -3.81
C PRO A 35 14.75 -16.14 -4.61
N TYR A 36 13.43 -16.03 -4.43
CA TYR A 36 12.65 -14.97 -5.05
C TYR A 36 13.05 -13.60 -4.49
N ASN A 37 13.11 -12.59 -5.33
CA ASN A 37 13.05 -11.21 -4.86
C ASN A 37 11.65 -10.89 -4.34
N ILE A 38 11.54 -9.88 -3.52
CA ILE A 38 10.27 -9.42 -2.97
C ILE A 38 10.14 -7.91 -3.22
N VAL A 39 9.08 -7.52 -3.90
CA VAL A 39 8.64 -6.11 -4.02
C VAL A 39 7.33 -5.98 -3.27
N TYR A 40 7.37 -5.30 -2.13
CA TYR A 40 6.20 -5.10 -1.27
C TYR A 40 5.70 -3.66 -1.39
N ILE A 41 4.61 -3.47 -2.13
CA ILE A 41 4.00 -2.16 -2.35
C ILE A 41 2.87 -1.99 -1.33
N MET A 42 3.01 -1.02 -0.44
CA MET A 42 1.98 -0.67 0.53
C MET A 42 1.55 0.77 0.36
N THR A 43 0.25 0.97 0.38
CA THR A 43 -0.40 2.27 0.30
C THR A 43 -1.00 2.66 1.63
N ASP A 44 -1.50 3.87 1.73
CA ASP A 44 -2.16 4.42 2.90
C ASP A 44 -3.63 4.72 2.56
N ASP A 45 -4.57 4.11 3.30
CA ASP A 45 -6.01 4.33 3.12
C ASP A 45 -6.60 3.83 1.77
N HIS A 46 -6.02 2.82 1.13
CA HIS A 46 -6.59 2.28 -0.11
C HIS A 46 -7.61 1.18 0.17
N THR A 47 -8.88 1.49 -0.04
CA THR A 47 -9.95 0.50 0.08
C THR A 47 -9.99 -0.45 -1.13
N ALA A 48 -10.34 -1.71 -0.89
CA ALA A 48 -10.47 -2.71 -1.95
C ALA A 48 -11.50 -2.31 -3.03
N GLN A 49 -12.55 -1.58 -2.67
CA GLN A 49 -13.58 -1.12 -3.62
C GLN A 49 -13.03 -0.18 -4.71
N MET A 50 -11.89 0.46 -4.49
CA MET A 50 -11.25 1.35 -5.47
C MET A 50 -10.15 0.65 -6.28
N MET A 51 -10.21 -0.69 -6.37
CA MET A 51 -9.44 -1.52 -7.29
C MET A 51 -10.39 -2.32 -8.19
N SER A 52 -10.27 -2.19 -9.51
CA SER A 52 -11.21 -2.81 -10.44
C SER A 52 -11.24 -4.35 -10.39
N CYS A 53 -10.17 -5.01 -9.95
CA CYS A 53 -10.19 -6.45 -9.69
C CYS A 53 -11.09 -6.86 -8.51
N TYR A 54 -11.50 -5.94 -7.63
CA TYR A 54 -12.46 -6.19 -6.55
C TYR A 54 -13.85 -5.62 -6.86
N ASP A 55 -13.92 -4.40 -7.46
CA ASP A 55 -15.17 -3.74 -7.74
C ASP A 55 -15.07 -2.84 -8.98
N THR A 56 -15.84 -3.13 -10.01
CA THR A 56 -15.82 -2.42 -11.29
C THR A 56 -16.72 -1.18 -11.34
N ARG A 57 -17.46 -0.87 -10.26
CA ARG A 57 -18.42 0.25 -10.23
C ARG A 57 -17.74 1.61 -10.22
N TYR A 58 -16.55 1.70 -9.65
CA TYR A 58 -15.92 3.00 -9.33
C TYR A 58 -14.93 3.44 -10.41
N ILE A 59 -13.80 2.79 -10.52
CA ILE A 59 -12.73 3.17 -11.45
C ILE A 59 -12.03 1.94 -12.02
N GLU A 60 -11.23 2.14 -13.06
CA GLU A 60 -10.34 1.11 -13.62
C GLU A 60 -8.92 1.28 -13.05
N THR A 61 -8.31 0.17 -12.66
CA THR A 61 -6.94 0.08 -12.16
C THR A 61 -6.16 -1.01 -12.89
N PRO A 62 -5.92 -0.83 -14.20
CA PRO A 62 -5.43 -1.91 -15.06
C PRO A 62 -4.07 -2.46 -14.65
N ASN A 63 -3.20 -1.67 -14.03
CA ASN A 63 -1.89 -2.12 -13.60
C ASN A 63 -1.95 -2.94 -12.30
N LEU A 64 -2.78 -2.52 -11.35
CA LEU A 64 -3.07 -3.31 -10.16
C LEU A 64 -3.76 -4.64 -10.51
N ASP A 65 -4.63 -4.60 -11.51
CA ASP A 65 -5.33 -5.79 -12.02
C ASP A 65 -4.36 -6.81 -12.67
N ARG A 66 -3.20 -6.35 -13.22
CA ARG A 66 -2.13 -7.28 -13.71
C ARG A 66 -1.67 -8.20 -12.58
N ILE A 67 -1.39 -7.67 -11.40
CA ILE A 67 -0.95 -8.48 -10.26
C ILE A 67 -2.03 -9.51 -9.89
N ALA A 68 -3.30 -9.08 -9.81
CA ALA A 68 -4.42 -9.95 -9.47
C ALA A 68 -4.70 -11.03 -10.53
N ARG A 69 -4.53 -10.70 -11.81
CA ARG A 69 -4.77 -11.60 -12.95
C ARG A 69 -3.70 -12.67 -13.06
N ASP A 70 -2.44 -12.27 -12.92
CA ASP A 70 -1.28 -13.13 -13.16
C ASP A 70 -0.85 -13.87 -11.87
N GLY A 71 -1.48 -13.56 -10.73
CA GLY A 71 -1.20 -14.11 -9.43
C GLY A 71 -2.45 -14.49 -8.63
N VAL A 72 -2.55 -14.01 -7.40
CA VAL A 72 -3.63 -14.33 -6.45
C VAL A 72 -4.27 -13.06 -5.91
N ARG A 73 -5.59 -13.00 -5.92
CA ARG A 73 -6.39 -11.99 -5.24
C ARG A 73 -7.03 -12.58 -3.98
N PHE A 74 -6.71 -12.03 -2.83
CA PHE A 74 -7.32 -12.43 -1.56
C PHE A 74 -8.65 -11.69 -1.35
N THR A 75 -9.71 -12.43 -1.19
CA THR A 75 -11.05 -11.86 -0.94
C THR A 75 -11.27 -11.43 0.50
N ASN A 76 -10.50 -11.99 1.43
CA ASN A 76 -10.57 -11.72 2.86
C ASN A 76 -9.17 -11.44 3.41
N SER A 77 -8.82 -10.16 3.47
CA SER A 77 -7.59 -9.68 4.10
C SER A 77 -7.96 -8.54 5.06
N PHE A 78 -7.53 -8.65 6.30
CA PHE A 78 -7.89 -7.71 7.36
C PHE A 78 -6.67 -7.25 8.14
N VAL A 79 -6.68 -5.98 8.54
CA VAL A 79 -5.67 -5.44 9.45
C VAL A 79 -6.06 -5.69 10.91
N ALA A 80 -5.06 -5.78 11.76
CA ALA A 80 -5.27 -5.95 13.21
C ALA A 80 -5.60 -4.64 13.93
N ASN A 81 -5.30 -3.50 13.30
CA ASN A 81 -5.58 -2.16 13.81
C ASN A 81 -5.69 -1.21 12.62
N SER A 82 -6.81 -0.52 12.49
CA SER A 82 -7.11 0.38 11.38
C SER A 82 -6.58 1.81 11.62
N LEU A 83 -5.29 1.90 11.95
CA LEU A 83 -4.50 3.13 12.03
C LEU A 83 -3.12 2.87 11.42
N SER A 84 -2.61 3.84 10.64
CA SER A 84 -1.41 3.65 9.81
C SER A 84 -0.20 3.15 10.58
N GLY A 85 0.22 3.82 11.67
CA GLY A 85 1.38 3.40 12.47
C GLY A 85 1.20 2.03 13.11
N PRO A 86 0.11 1.78 13.88
CA PRO A 86 -0.17 0.48 14.46
C PRO A 86 -0.25 -0.66 13.44
N SER A 87 -0.90 -0.44 12.29
CA SER A 87 -0.97 -1.44 11.23
C SER A 87 0.42 -1.77 10.68
N ARG A 88 1.26 -0.76 10.40
CA ARG A 88 2.64 -0.93 9.92
C ARG A 88 3.50 -1.66 10.94
N ALA A 89 3.36 -1.34 12.24
CA ALA A 89 4.03 -2.07 13.31
C ALA A 89 3.61 -3.54 13.37
N CYS A 90 2.30 -3.83 13.20
CA CYS A 90 1.79 -5.20 13.11
C CYS A 90 2.38 -5.95 11.90
N LEU A 91 2.42 -5.30 10.73
CA LEU A 91 3.00 -5.86 9.51
C LEU A 91 4.46 -6.28 9.73
N PHE A 92 5.29 -5.36 10.25
CA PHE A 92 6.72 -5.65 10.40
C PHE A 92 7.01 -6.68 11.49
N THR A 93 6.24 -6.70 12.57
CA THR A 93 6.51 -7.59 13.72
C THR A 93 5.78 -8.93 13.65
N GLY A 94 4.69 -9.03 12.85
CA GLY A 94 3.78 -10.17 12.89
C GLY A 94 3.00 -10.29 14.21
N LYS A 95 2.91 -9.20 15.00
CA LYS A 95 2.24 -9.15 16.30
C LYS A 95 1.14 -8.11 16.30
N HIS A 96 0.04 -8.38 17.02
CA HIS A 96 -0.99 -7.38 17.29
C HIS A 96 -0.42 -6.18 18.07
N SER A 97 -1.07 -5.01 17.95
CA SER A 97 -0.62 -3.74 18.55
C SER A 97 -0.33 -3.83 20.03
N HIS A 98 -1.17 -4.53 20.82
CA HIS A 98 -0.94 -4.73 22.26
C HIS A 98 0.31 -5.57 22.58
N ALA A 99 0.76 -6.42 21.66
CA ALA A 99 1.91 -7.28 21.82
C ALA A 99 3.21 -6.67 21.25
N ASN A 100 3.11 -5.75 20.26
CA ASN A 100 4.27 -5.02 19.75
C ASN A 100 4.49 -3.66 20.43
N GLY A 101 3.52 -3.19 21.25
CA GLY A 101 3.60 -1.96 22.02
C GLY A 101 3.27 -0.68 21.23
N PHE A 102 2.91 -0.78 19.94
CA PHE A 102 2.56 0.40 19.13
C PHE A 102 1.04 0.42 18.88
N THR A 103 0.31 1.15 19.72
CA THR A 103 -1.16 1.13 19.79
C THR A 103 -1.85 2.34 19.16
N ASP A 104 -1.17 3.47 19.02
CA ASP A 104 -1.71 4.72 18.47
C ASP A 104 -0.63 5.53 17.75
N ASN A 105 -1.08 6.59 17.02
CA ASN A 105 -0.21 7.46 16.22
C ASN A 105 0.29 8.72 16.97
N THR A 106 -0.03 8.87 18.25
CA THR A 106 0.18 10.14 18.98
C THR A 106 1.15 10.02 20.14
N THR A 107 1.16 8.88 20.82
CA THR A 107 1.94 8.68 22.04
C THR A 107 3.00 7.58 21.91
N CYS A 108 2.86 6.69 20.91
CA CYS A 108 3.73 5.54 20.75
C CYS A 108 4.95 5.86 19.85
N VAL A 109 6.09 5.30 20.25
CA VAL A 109 7.31 5.21 19.45
C VAL A 109 7.62 3.74 19.23
N PHE A 110 7.87 3.34 17.99
CA PHE A 110 8.12 1.94 17.67
C PHE A 110 9.47 1.49 18.24
N ASP A 111 9.44 0.42 19.01
CA ASP A 111 10.66 -0.25 19.47
C ASP A 111 11.31 -1.04 18.34
N GLY A 112 12.27 -0.42 17.68
CA GLY A 112 13.03 -1.01 16.59
C GLY A 112 13.98 -2.13 17.04
N SER A 113 14.13 -2.45 18.34
CA SER A 113 14.93 -3.60 18.80
C SER A 113 14.20 -4.93 18.58
N GLN A 114 12.88 -4.93 18.46
CA GLN A 114 12.07 -6.11 18.22
C GLN A 114 12.50 -6.87 16.96
N GLN A 115 12.18 -8.17 16.92
CA GLN A 115 12.30 -8.96 15.69
C GLN A 115 11.26 -8.49 14.69
N THR A 116 11.70 -8.19 13.49
CA THR A 116 10.86 -7.75 12.37
C THR A 116 11.13 -8.57 11.12
N MET A 117 10.19 -8.60 10.19
CA MET A 117 10.32 -9.32 8.92
C MET A 117 11.60 -8.92 8.16
N PRO A 118 11.94 -7.62 7.98
CA PRO A 118 13.19 -7.27 7.28
C PRO A 118 14.45 -7.79 7.99
N LYS A 119 14.51 -7.81 9.33
CA LYS A 119 15.64 -8.42 10.06
C LYS A 119 15.77 -9.93 9.83
N LEU A 120 14.64 -10.64 9.68
CA LEU A 120 14.65 -12.06 9.36
C LEU A 120 15.13 -12.30 7.93
N LEU A 121 14.68 -11.45 6.99
CA LEU A 121 15.13 -11.50 5.59
C LEU A 121 16.63 -11.22 5.46
N GLN A 122 17.17 -10.24 6.20
CA GLN A 122 18.63 -10.02 6.24
C GLN A 122 19.38 -11.25 6.73
N LYS A 123 18.90 -11.92 7.81
CA LYS A 123 19.48 -13.19 8.29
C LYS A 123 19.41 -14.30 7.26
N ALA A 124 18.43 -14.27 6.37
CA ALA A 124 18.29 -15.22 5.25
C ALA A 124 19.10 -14.80 4.01
N GLY A 125 19.92 -13.75 4.09
CA GLY A 125 20.80 -13.30 3.01
C GLY A 125 20.23 -12.30 2.04
N TYR A 126 19.01 -11.78 2.30
CA TYR A 126 18.41 -10.74 1.49
C TYR A 126 19.04 -9.38 1.77
N GLU A 127 19.12 -8.56 0.73
CA GLU A 127 19.28 -7.12 0.90
C GLU A 127 17.90 -6.48 1.06
N THR A 128 17.76 -5.59 2.05
CA THR A 128 16.46 -5.03 2.45
C THR A 128 16.45 -3.52 2.31
N ALA A 129 15.38 -2.99 1.71
CA ALA A 129 15.20 -1.54 1.58
C ALA A 129 13.76 -1.12 1.90
N VAL A 130 13.59 0.12 2.40
CA VAL A 130 12.30 0.78 2.53
C VAL A 130 12.36 2.21 2.02
N ILE A 131 11.44 2.58 1.12
CA ILE A 131 11.35 3.88 0.49
C ILE A 131 9.92 4.43 0.64
N GLY A 132 9.79 5.63 1.20
CA GLY A 132 8.51 6.33 1.34
C GLY A 132 7.98 6.41 2.77
N LYS A 133 6.68 6.19 2.98
CA LYS A 133 6.03 6.41 4.28
C LYS A 133 6.45 5.35 5.30
N TRP A 134 7.03 5.82 6.42
CA TRP A 134 7.39 4.99 7.58
C TRP A 134 6.36 5.07 8.70
N HIS A 135 6.15 6.25 9.24
CA HIS A 135 5.12 6.59 10.22
C HIS A 135 5.13 5.74 11.50
N LEU A 136 6.31 5.45 12.03
CA LEU A 136 6.49 4.70 13.28
C LEU A 136 7.22 5.50 14.37
N GLU A 137 7.37 6.81 14.19
CA GLU A 137 7.98 7.77 15.14
C GLU A 137 9.41 7.37 15.58
N SER A 138 10.05 6.48 14.85
CA SER A 138 11.44 6.02 15.02
C SER A 138 12.12 5.92 13.66
N LEU A 139 13.44 5.83 13.63
CA LEU A 139 14.15 5.52 12.39
C LEU A 139 14.03 4.03 12.04
N PRO A 140 14.03 3.65 10.75
CA PRO A 140 13.99 2.25 10.34
C PRO A 140 15.18 1.44 10.85
N THR A 141 14.91 0.21 11.28
CA THR A 141 15.92 -0.77 11.67
C THR A 141 15.72 -2.09 10.94
N GLY A 142 16.82 -2.79 10.61
CA GLY A 142 16.76 -4.03 9.86
C GLY A 142 16.63 -3.82 8.35
N PHE A 143 17.10 -2.67 7.87
CA PHE A 143 17.20 -2.33 6.45
C PHE A 143 18.63 -1.94 6.11
N ASP A 144 19.08 -2.38 4.94
CA ASP A 144 20.39 -2.00 4.38
C ASP A 144 20.32 -0.62 3.72
N TYR A 145 19.13 -0.24 3.25
CA TYR A 145 18.87 1.07 2.67
C TYR A 145 17.49 1.61 3.09
N TRP A 146 17.39 2.92 3.34
CA TRP A 146 16.11 3.57 3.53
C TRP A 146 16.16 5.07 3.26
N GLU A 147 15.11 5.60 2.65
CA GLU A 147 14.75 7.02 2.62
C GLU A 147 13.24 7.13 2.91
N ILE A 148 12.88 7.84 3.98
CA ILE A 148 11.50 7.88 4.47
C ILE A 148 10.95 9.31 4.52
N VAL A 149 9.65 9.46 4.29
CA VAL A 149 8.99 10.75 4.48
C VAL A 149 8.75 11.02 5.98
N PRO A 150 8.95 12.28 6.44
CA PRO A 150 8.59 12.66 7.81
C PRO A 150 7.06 12.64 7.99
N GLY A 151 6.60 12.07 9.10
CA GLY A 151 5.18 11.99 9.45
C GLY A 151 4.32 11.40 8.34
N GLN A 152 3.33 12.18 7.88
CA GLN A 152 2.41 11.77 6.81
C GLN A 152 2.97 12.00 5.39
N GLY A 153 4.06 12.74 5.24
CA GLY A 153 4.60 13.13 3.94
C GLY A 153 3.81 14.24 3.23
N ASP A 154 4.45 14.88 2.27
CA ASP A 154 3.88 15.97 1.45
C ASP A 154 3.63 15.47 0.02
N TYR A 155 2.47 15.77 -0.58
CA TYR A 155 2.18 15.33 -1.95
C TYR A 155 3.04 16.00 -3.01
N TYR A 156 3.43 17.28 -2.80
CA TYR A 156 4.28 18.05 -3.71
C TYR A 156 5.56 18.48 -3.04
N GLN A 157 6.65 18.50 -3.78
CA GLN A 157 8.00 18.81 -3.29
C GLN A 157 8.29 18.08 -1.96
N PRO A 158 8.18 16.74 -1.93
CA PRO A 158 8.21 15.97 -0.70
C PRO A 158 9.56 16.04 0.01
N ARG A 159 9.50 16.06 1.34
CA ARG A 159 10.68 15.91 2.19
C ARG A 159 10.96 14.45 2.46
N PHE A 160 12.24 14.11 2.56
CA PHE A 160 12.71 12.78 2.94
C PHE A 160 13.78 12.88 4.02
N ILE A 161 13.73 12.00 5.00
CA ILE A 161 14.81 11.74 5.95
C ILE A 161 15.67 10.64 5.33
N THR A 162 16.98 10.89 5.23
CA THR A 162 17.95 9.95 4.66
C THR A 162 18.63 9.13 5.75
N MET A 163 19.36 8.09 5.36
CA MET A 163 20.15 7.27 6.30
C MET A 163 21.18 8.07 7.11
N ASN A 164 21.61 9.24 6.62
CA ASN A 164 22.47 10.14 7.36
C ASN A 164 21.72 11.00 8.39
N ASN A 165 20.40 10.79 8.51
CA ASN A 165 19.50 11.60 9.34
C ASN A 165 19.37 13.08 8.89
N ASP A 166 19.67 13.33 7.62
CA ASP A 166 19.44 14.63 7.00
C ASP A 166 18.02 14.68 6.40
N THR A 167 17.40 15.84 6.42
CA THR A 167 16.13 16.06 5.71
C THR A 167 16.39 16.79 4.40
N ILE A 168 16.03 16.15 3.29
CA ILE A 168 16.17 16.72 1.94
C ILE A 168 14.77 16.89 1.32
N THR A 169 14.65 17.86 0.40
CA THR A 169 13.45 18.04 -0.42
C THR A 169 13.72 17.51 -1.82
N LYS A 170 12.83 16.65 -2.32
CA LYS A 170 12.87 16.17 -3.71
C LYS A 170 11.81 16.89 -4.53
N ASP A 171 12.10 17.11 -5.79
CA ASP A 171 11.20 17.79 -6.72
C ASP A 171 10.13 16.85 -7.27
N GLY A 172 8.89 17.31 -7.38
CA GLY A 172 7.81 16.60 -8.04
C GLY A 172 6.69 16.10 -7.12
N TYR A 173 5.88 15.20 -7.67
CA TYR A 173 4.73 14.59 -6.99
C TYR A 173 5.17 13.32 -6.24
N LEU A 174 4.83 13.19 -4.97
CA LEU A 174 5.36 12.19 -4.06
C LEU A 174 5.27 10.75 -4.59
N THR A 175 4.14 10.37 -5.20
CA THR A 175 3.96 9.00 -5.71
C THR A 175 4.97 8.68 -6.81
N ASN A 176 5.22 9.65 -7.71
CA ASN A 176 6.24 9.51 -8.75
C ASN A 176 7.65 9.46 -8.15
N VAL A 177 7.95 10.36 -7.19
CA VAL A 177 9.26 10.43 -6.54
C VAL A 177 9.61 9.12 -5.83
N ILE A 178 8.67 8.55 -5.06
CA ILE A 178 8.88 7.24 -4.39
C ILE A 178 9.16 6.15 -5.42
N THR A 179 8.43 6.14 -6.53
CA THR A 179 8.63 5.16 -7.60
C THR A 179 9.99 5.35 -8.27
N ASP A 180 10.35 6.59 -8.62
CA ASP A 180 11.66 6.91 -9.22
C ASP A 180 12.82 6.44 -8.35
N MET A 181 12.75 6.73 -7.04
CA MET A 181 13.74 6.28 -6.06
C MET A 181 13.81 4.76 -5.95
N SER A 182 12.66 4.09 -6.01
CA SER A 182 12.57 2.63 -5.94
C SER A 182 13.19 1.96 -7.18
N LEU A 183 12.93 2.52 -8.36
CA LEU A 183 13.52 2.06 -9.61
C LEU A 183 15.02 2.32 -9.65
N ASP A 184 15.47 3.50 -9.20
CA ASP A 184 16.90 3.82 -9.10
C ASP A 184 17.63 2.91 -8.12
N TRP A 185 17.02 2.61 -6.96
CA TRP A 185 17.61 1.67 -6.01
C TRP A 185 17.76 0.27 -6.63
N MET A 186 16.74 -0.24 -7.30
CA MET A 186 16.80 -1.55 -7.97
C MET A 186 17.83 -1.58 -9.09
N GLU A 187 18.00 -0.47 -9.85
CA GLU A 187 18.91 -0.41 -11.00
C GLU A 187 20.35 -0.16 -10.58
N ASN A 188 20.59 0.79 -9.69
CA ASN A 188 21.91 1.38 -9.50
C ASN A 188 22.51 1.14 -8.11
N GLN A 189 21.71 0.86 -7.07
CA GLN A 189 22.21 0.93 -5.70
C GLN A 189 22.31 -0.44 -5.03
N ARG A 190 21.37 -1.37 -5.29
CA ARG A 190 21.37 -2.68 -4.64
C ARG A 190 22.54 -3.58 -5.07
N ASN A 191 22.93 -4.51 -4.22
CA ASN A 191 23.84 -5.60 -4.58
C ASN A 191 23.13 -6.62 -5.48
N LYS A 192 23.53 -6.69 -6.76
CA LYS A 192 22.89 -7.56 -7.78
C LYS A 192 23.16 -9.06 -7.55
N GLU A 193 24.09 -9.41 -6.68
CA GLU A 193 24.42 -10.81 -6.32
C GLU A 193 23.50 -11.38 -5.22
N LYS A 194 22.72 -10.51 -4.55
CA LYS A 194 21.81 -10.92 -3.49
C LYS A 194 20.35 -10.88 -3.95
N PRO A 195 19.49 -11.77 -3.42
CA PRO A 195 18.05 -11.54 -3.46
C PRO A 195 17.71 -10.31 -2.63
N PHE A 196 16.66 -9.60 -2.99
CA PHE A 196 16.27 -8.39 -2.28
C PHE A 196 14.82 -8.41 -1.82
N CYS A 197 14.55 -7.62 -0.79
CA CYS A 197 13.20 -7.25 -0.39
C CYS A 197 13.10 -5.72 -0.33
N LEU A 198 12.33 -5.15 -1.26
CA LEU A 198 12.07 -3.72 -1.35
C LEU A 198 10.64 -3.40 -0.90
N PHE A 199 10.52 -2.58 0.14
CA PHE A 199 9.26 -2.01 0.59
C PHE A 199 9.07 -0.64 -0.07
N ILE A 200 8.06 -0.52 -0.94
CA ILE A 200 7.63 0.73 -1.58
C ILE A 200 6.39 1.21 -0.86
N HIS A 201 6.54 2.20 0.00
CA HIS A 201 5.48 2.67 0.88
C HIS A 201 4.95 4.03 0.43
N HIS A 202 3.82 4.04 -0.27
CA HIS A 202 3.18 5.27 -0.72
C HIS A 202 2.37 5.94 0.39
N LYS A 203 2.40 7.30 0.42
CA LYS A 203 1.41 8.11 1.14
C LYS A 203 0.02 8.01 0.50
N ALA A 204 -0.01 7.89 -0.82
CA ALA A 204 -1.25 7.71 -1.56
C ALA A 204 -1.99 6.50 -0.98
N ILE A 205 -3.25 6.62 -0.62
CA ILE A 205 -4.24 7.63 -1.02
C ILE A 205 -4.69 8.52 0.16
N HIS A 206 -3.86 8.65 1.18
CA HIS A 206 -4.20 9.37 2.41
C HIS A 206 -4.73 10.79 2.13
N ARG A 207 -5.70 11.23 2.97
CA ARG A 207 -6.23 12.61 2.90
C ARG A 207 -5.04 13.62 2.97
N ASN A 208 -5.11 14.76 2.28
CA ASN A 208 -6.33 15.37 1.71
C ASN A 208 -6.61 14.99 0.23
N TRP A 209 -6.10 13.88 -0.26
CA TRP A 209 -6.31 13.42 -1.66
C TRP A 209 -5.93 14.51 -2.67
N LEU A 210 -4.77 15.12 -2.50
CA LEU A 210 -4.29 16.16 -3.42
C LEU A 210 -3.84 15.49 -4.73
N PRO A 211 -4.57 15.71 -5.85
CA PRO A 211 -4.29 15.00 -7.09
C PRO A 211 -2.99 15.46 -7.75
N GLU A 212 -2.40 14.58 -8.53
CA GLU A 212 -1.37 14.98 -9.49
C GLU A 212 -1.99 15.89 -10.57
N LEU A 213 -1.32 17.01 -10.91
CA LEU A 213 -1.90 18.05 -11.78
C LEU A 213 -2.38 17.55 -13.13
N LYS A 214 -1.70 16.56 -13.71
CA LYS A 214 -2.11 15.96 -14.99
C LYS A 214 -3.47 15.25 -14.95
N TYR A 215 -3.98 14.93 -13.75
CA TYR A 215 -5.26 14.25 -13.56
C TYR A 215 -6.38 15.16 -13.02
N LEU A 216 -6.18 16.46 -12.88
CA LEU A 216 -7.17 17.36 -12.29
C LEU A 216 -8.54 17.27 -12.96
N SER A 217 -8.60 17.18 -14.29
CA SER A 217 -9.86 17.06 -15.04
C SER A 217 -10.45 15.65 -15.12
N LEU A 218 -9.69 14.63 -14.68
CA LEU A 218 -10.16 13.25 -14.74
C LEU A 218 -11.33 13.04 -13.77
N TYR A 219 -12.36 12.29 -14.21
CA TYR A 219 -13.57 11.97 -13.42
C TYR A 219 -14.46 13.16 -13.03
N GLU A 220 -14.28 14.36 -13.60
CA GLU A 220 -15.13 15.50 -13.27
C GLU A 220 -16.59 15.35 -13.76
N ASP A 221 -16.77 14.65 -14.86
CA ASP A 221 -18.07 14.26 -15.43
C ASP A 221 -18.66 12.99 -14.82
N LYS A 222 -17.88 12.24 -14.00
CA LYS A 222 -18.32 10.99 -13.40
C LYS A 222 -19.14 11.26 -12.13
N THR A 223 -20.29 10.59 -12.04
CA THR A 223 -21.08 10.50 -10.81
C THR A 223 -20.81 9.15 -10.15
N PHE A 224 -20.31 9.18 -8.94
CA PHE A 224 -20.07 7.98 -8.13
C PHE A 224 -21.38 7.56 -7.43
N PRO A 225 -21.71 6.24 -7.44
CA PRO A 225 -22.91 5.76 -6.75
C PRO A 225 -22.77 5.97 -5.23
N LEU A 226 -23.86 6.41 -4.60
CA LEU A 226 -23.92 6.44 -3.14
C LEU A 226 -24.07 5.01 -2.61
N PRO A 227 -23.40 4.66 -1.49
CA PRO A 227 -23.66 3.41 -0.79
C PRO A 227 -25.12 3.35 -0.29
N ASP A 228 -25.70 2.16 -0.22
CA ASP A 228 -27.09 1.96 0.21
C ASP A 228 -27.35 2.51 1.62
N ASN A 229 -26.32 2.48 2.49
CA ASN A 229 -26.37 2.98 3.87
C ASN A 229 -25.77 4.38 4.04
N PHE A 230 -25.65 5.18 2.96
CA PHE A 230 -25.09 6.54 3.03
C PHE A 230 -25.84 7.46 4.02
N TYR A 231 -27.13 7.24 4.20
CA TYR A 231 -27.98 7.98 5.13
C TYR A 231 -28.33 7.17 6.38
N ASP A 232 -27.36 6.44 6.91
CA ASP A 232 -27.52 5.65 8.13
C ASP A 232 -27.91 6.51 9.34
N THR A 233 -28.87 6.07 10.11
CA THR A 233 -29.37 6.76 11.32
C THR A 233 -28.66 6.33 12.59
N TYR A 234 -27.85 5.27 12.52
CA TYR A 234 -27.16 4.62 13.66
C TYR A 234 -28.09 4.13 14.78
N GLU A 235 -29.38 3.91 14.49
CA GLU A 235 -30.36 3.49 15.49
C GLU A 235 -29.88 2.23 16.23
N GLY A 236 -29.88 2.28 17.56
CA GLY A 236 -29.42 1.20 18.43
C GLY A 236 -27.89 0.98 18.45
N ARG A 237 -27.09 1.90 17.85
CA ARG A 237 -25.61 1.79 17.75
C ARG A 237 -24.92 3.06 18.26
N GLU A 238 -24.95 3.27 19.59
CA GLU A 238 -24.42 4.47 20.24
C GLU A 238 -22.94 4.74 19.90
N ALA A 239 -22.10 3.70 19.87
CA ALA A 239 -20.70 3.83 19.53
C ALA A 239 -20.48 4.28 18.07
N ALA A 240 -21.33 3.87 17.14
CA ALA A 240 -21.29 4.34 15.76
C ALA A 240 -21.77 5.80 15.66
N ALA A 241 -22.85 6.15 16.36
CA ALA A 241 -23.40 7.52 16.38
C ALA A 241 -22.40 8.54 16.98
N ALA A 242 -21.49 8.10 17.83
CA ALA A 242 -20.48 8.95 18.47
C ALA A 242 -19.22 9.16 17.62
N GLN A 243 -19.12 8.58 16.41
CA GLN A 243 -17.94 8.73 15.57
C GLN A 243 -17.88 10.12 14.90
N GLU A 244 -16.69 10.72 14.91
CA GLU A 244 -16.40 11.99 14.24
C GLU A 244 -15.84 11.74 12.82
N MET A 245 -16.62 11.07 11.97
CA MET A 245 -16.24 10.69 10.61
C MET A 245 -17.32 11.04 9.57
N SER A 246 -18.30 11.86 9.94
CA SER A 246 -19.41 12.24 9.04
C SER A 246 -18.91 13.07 7.87
N ILE A 247 -19.27 12.66 6.65
CA ILE A 247 -19.02 13.45 5.43
C ILE A 247 -19.70 14.83 5.56
N LEU A 248 -20.92 14.87 6.11
CA LEU A 248 -21.63 16.15 6.27
C LEU A 248 -20.95 17.07 7.29
N GLN A 249 -20.63 16.55 8.47
CA GLN A 249 -20.23 17.36 9.63
C GLN A 249 -18.71 17.48 9.78
N ASP A 250 -17.96 16.39 9.60
CA ASP A 250 -16.56 16.30 9.99
C ASP A 250 -15.57 16.45 8.82
N MET A 251 -16.03 16.18 7.59
CA MET A 251 -15.22 16.43 6.39
C MET A 251 -15.02 17.93 6.21
N ASP A 252 -13.77 18.37 6.29
CA ASP A 252 -13.39 19.78 6.21
C ASP A 252 -13.55 20.33 4.78
N ILE A 253 -14.27 21.43 4.65
CA ILE A 253 -14.62 21.99 3.33
C ILE A 253 -13.41 22.59 2.60
N ILE A 254 -12.40 23.08 3.34
CA ILE A 254 -11.18 23.64 2.77
C ILE A 254 -10.17 22.54 2.54
N TYR A 255 -9.83 21.79 3.56
CA TYR A 255 -8.76 20.81 3.51
C TYR A 255 -9.09 19.58 2.64
N ASP A 256 -10.27 19.01 2.84
CA ASP A 256 -10.68 17.77 2.17
C ASP A 256 -11.25 18.03 0.77
N THR A 257 -12.06 19.08 0.60
CA THR A 257 -12.72 19.34 -0.69
C THR A 257 -12.08 20.48 -1.51
N LYS A 258 -11.04 21.14 -0.98
CA LYS A 258 -10.28 22.22 -1.63
C LYS A 258 -11.11 23.48 -1.92
N MET A 259 -12.24 23.67 -1.26
CA MET A 259 -13.09 24.86 -1.44
C MET A 259 -12.52 26.06 -0.65
N TYR A 260 -11.26 26.36 -0.93
CA TYR A 260 -10.52 27.40 -0.23
C TYR A 260 -10.91 28.80 -0.68
N ARG A 261 -11.29 29.62 0.28
CA ARG A 261 -11.36 31.07 0.12
C ARG A 261 -10.67 31.75 1.29
N LYS A 262 -9.95 32.84 1.01
CA LYS A 262 -9.21 33.57 2.04
C LYS A 262 -10.10 34.11 3.16
N ASP A 263 -11.33 34.53 2.82
CA ASP A 263 -12.34 35.05 3.74
C ASP A 263 -13.12 33.98 4.51
N LYS A 264 -12.88 32.70 4.20
CA LYS A 264 -13.49 31.56 4.91
C LYS A 264 -12.51 30.94 5.88
N ASP A 265 -13.05 30.34 6.92
CA ASP A 265 -12.25 29.68 7.94
C ASP A 265 -12.68 28.21 8.09
N SER A 266 -11.74 27.37 8.49
CA SER A 266 -11.96 25.97 8.84
C SER A 266 -10.88 25.50 9.81
N ARG A 267 -11.16 24.37 10.47
CA ARG A 267 -10.23 23.77 11.43
C ARG A 267 -8.86 23.44 10.81
N LEU A 268 -8.83 23.06 9.54
CA LEU A 268 -7.62 22.60 8.84
C LEU A 268 -7.12 23.57 7.76
N LYS A 269 -7.56 24.83 7.80
CA LYS A 269 -7.17 25.87 6.82
C LYS A 269 -5.66 26.07 6.76
N ALA A 270 -4.99 26.23 7.90
CA ALA A 270 -3.55 26.45 7.96
C ALA A 270 -2.77 25.25 7.39
N THR A 271 -3.22 24.03 7.67
CA THR A 271 -2.64 22.80 7.10
C THR A 271 -2.83 22.73 5.59
N TYR A 272 -3.98 23.15 5.09
CA TYR A 272 -4.22 23.25 3.65
C TYR A 272 -3.29 24.28 2.99
N GLU A 273 -3.17 25.46 3.58
CA GLU A 273 -2.28 26.54 3.08
C GLU A 273 -0.81 26.08 3.05
N ASP A 274 -0.34 25.32 4.03
CA ASP A 274 0.99 24.72 4.02
C ASP A 274 1.16 23.75 2.83
N TYR A 275 0.19 22.86 2.60
CA TYR A 275 0.27 21.90 1.50
C TYR A 275 0.26 22.57 0.11
N ILE A 276 -0.64 23.51 -0.14
CA ILE A 276 -0.69 24.19 -1.43
C ILE A 276 0.46 25.20 -1.61
N GLY A 277 1.04 25.69 -0.51
CA GLY A 277 2.24 26.53 -0.49
C GLY A 277 3.49 25.80 -1.01
N ARG A 278 3.46 24.45 -1.07
CA ARG A 278 4.56 23.64 -1.62
C ARG A 278 4.53 23.54 -3.15
N LEU A 279 3.41 23.88 -3.79
CA LEU A 279 3.33 23.95 -5.24
C LEU A 279 4.26 25.04 -5.77
N LYS A 280 5.02 24.74 -6.83
CA LYS A 280 5.79 25.74 -7.56
C LYS A 280 4.84 26.77 -8.20
N PRO A 281 5.32 27.97 -8.55
CA PRO A 281 4.47 29.00 -9.15
C PRO A 281 3.71 28.55 -10.40
N GLU A 282 4.34 27.77 -11.27
CA GLU A 282 3.71 27.20 -12.48
C GLU A 282 2.67 26.10 -12.13
N GLU A 283 2.98 25.24 -11.16
CA GLU A 283 2.06 24.22 -10.66
C GLU A 283 0.86 24.87 -9.98
N ARG A 284 1.09 25.91 -9.21
CA ARG A 284 0.05 26.66 -8.53
C ARG A 284 -0.92 27.34 -9.52
N LYS A 285 -0.44 27.85 -10.63
CA LYS A 285 -1.31 28.40 -11.69
C LYS A 285 -2.26 27.35 -12.27
N ILE A 286 -1.75 26.15 -12.53
CA ILE A 286 -2.55 25.04 -13.05
C ILE A 286 -3.60 24.63 -12.02
N TYR A 287 -3.18 24.50 -10.77
CA TYR A 287 -4.04 24.14 -9.65
C TYR A 287 -5.18 25.16 -9.46
N ASP A 288 -4.83 26.44 -9.37
CA ASP A 288 -5.81 27.51 -9.16
C ASP A 288 -6.78 27.61 -10.34
N ALA A 289 -6.31 27.55 -11.58
CA ALA A 289 -7.16 27.56 -12.78
C ALA A 289 -8.21 26.45 -12.79
N PHE A 290 -7.91 25.30 -12.19
CA PHE A 290 -8.86 24.20 -12.07
C PHE A 290 -9.84 24.40 -10.90
N TYR A 291 -9.37 24.80 -9.71
CA TYR A 291 -10.22 24.86 -8.53
C TYR A 291 -11.00 26.17 -8.41
N GLU A 292 -10.52 27.31 -8.92
CA GLU A 292 -11.23 28.60 -8.80
C GLU A 292 -12.68 28.56 -9.32
N PRO A 293 -12.98 28.03 -10.53
CA PRO A 293 -14.35 27.93 -11.01
C PRO A 293 -15.23 27.03 -10.13
N LEU A 294 -14.69 25.93 -9.60
CA LEU A 294 -15.41 25.03 -8.71
C LEU A 294 -15.71 25.69 -7.37
N ILE A 295 -14.79 26.48 -6.85
CA ILE A 295 -14.96 27.26 -5.61
C ILE A 295 -16.07 28.30 -5.79
N GLU A 296 -16.05 29.05 -6.90
CA GLU A 296 -17.08 30.04 -7.20
C GLU A 296 -18.47 29.41 -7.31
N GLU A 297 -18.59 28.30 -8.05
CA GLU A 297 -19.84 27.56 -8.20
C GLU A 297 -20.35 27.06 -6.85
N PHE A 298 -19.47 26.44 -6.04
CA PHE A 298 -19.82 25.91 -4.73
C PHE A 298 -20.41 26.99 -3.80
N TYR A 299 -19.72 28.13 -3.66
CA TYR A 299 -20.18 29.20 -2.78
C TYR A 299 -21.39 29.94 -3.33
N LYS A 300 -21.59 29.99 -4.65
CA LYS A 300 -22.79 30.51 -5.28
C LYS A 300 -24.01 29.61 -5.02
N LYS A 301 -23.81 28.29 -5.17
CA LYS A 301 -24.84 27.27 -4.95
C LYS A 301 -25.19 27.13 -3.45
N ASN A 302 -24.18 27.22 -2.59
CA ASN A 302 -24.27 27.15 -1.13
C ASN A 302 -25.08 25.94 -0.63
N PRO A 303 -24.76 24.70 -1.03
CA PRO A 303 -25.54 23.52 -0.71
C PRO A 303 -25.60 23.29 0.81
N LYS A 304 -26.70 22.68 1.30
CA LYS A 304 -26.95 22.41 2.72
C LYS A 304 -27.53 21.01 2.92
N GLY A 305 -27.39 20.50 4.13
CA GLY A 305 -27.99 19.22 4.54
C GLY A 305 -27.59 18.08 3.59
N LYS A 306 -28.54 17.33 3.07
CA LYS A 306 -28.32 16.22 2.15
C LYS A 306 -27.57 16.62 0.89
N GLU A 307 -27.92 17.76 0.30
CA GLU A 307 -27.25 18.27 -0.91
C GLU A 307 -25.77 18.55 -0.64
N LEU A 308 -25.41 19.09 0.52
CA LEU A 308 -24.02 19.29 0.90
C LEU A 308 -23.29 17.96 1.13
N ALA A 309 -23.94 16.99 1.78
CA ALA A 309 -23.35 15.67 2.02
C ALA A 309 -23.03 14.96 0.70
N GLU A 310 -23.97 14.93 -0.25
CA GLU A 310 -23.78 14.35 -1.58
C GLU A 310 -22.71 15.11 -2.38
N TRP A 311 -22.72 16.45 -2.31
CA TRP A 311 -21.71 17.26 -2.99
C TRP A 311 -20.29 16.97 -2.45
N LYS A 312 -20.13 16.95 -1.11
CA LYS A 312 -18.85 16.58 -0.47
C LYS A 312 -18.40 15.18 -0.89
N TYR A 313 -19.33 14.21 -0.87
CA TYR A 313 -19.06 12.84 -1.30
C TYR A 313 -18.54 12.80 -2.75
N GLN A 314 -19.22 13.42 -3.70
CA GLN A 314 -18.82 13.44 -5.10
C GLN A 314 -17.45 14.10 -5.28
N ARG A 315 -17.18 15.22 -4.58
CA ARG A 315 -15.87 15.90 -4.68
C ARG A 315 -14.75 15.04 -4.12
N TYR A 316 -14.96 14.48 -2.95
CA TYR A 316 -14.01 13.57 -2.31
C TYR A 316 -13.71 12.34 -3.17
N MET A 317 -14.74 11.68 -3.69
CA MET A 317 -14.60 10.50 -4.53
C MET A 317 -13.79 10.78 -5.79
N ARG A 318 -14.00 11.93 -6.44
CA ARG A 318 -13.23 12.32 -7.62
C ARG A 318 -11.76 12.53 -7.30
N ASP A 319 -11.45 13.24 -6.23
CA ASP A 319 -10.07 13.51 -5.85
C ASP A 319 -9.34 12.23 -5.39
N TYR A 320 -10.02 11.39 -4.62
CA TYR A 320 -9.51 10.05 -4.23
C TYR A 320 -9.20 9.20 -5.49
N ALA A 321 -10.13 9.12 -6.41
CA ALA A 321 -9.96 8.37 -7.66
C ALA A 321 -8.78 8.85 -8.51
N LYS A 322 -8.54 10.17 -8.58
CA LYS A 322 -7.37 10.76 -9.27
C LYS A 322 -6.04 10.34 -8.64
N VAL A 323 -6.01 10.28 -7.30
CA VAL A 323 -4.82 9.82 -6.58
C VAL A 323 -4.59 8.32 -6.82
N VAL A 324 -5.67 7.51 -6.85
CA VAL A 324 -5.57 6.08 -7.22
C VAL A 324 -5.05 5.92 -8.65
N LYS A 325 -5.49 6.76 -9.59
CA LYS A 325 -5.00 6.69 -10.98
C LYS A 325 -3.50 6.95 -11.06
N SER A 326 -3.00 7.96 -10.38
CA SER A 326 -1.55 8.21 -10.32
C SER A 326 -0.79 7.04 -9.68
N LEU A 327 -1.35 6.43 -8.65
CA LEU A 327 -0.78 5.26 -8.00
C LEU A 327 -0.75 4.04 -8.93
N ASP A 328 -1.85 3.74 -9.60
CA ASP A 328 -1.95 2.62 -10.56
C ASP A 328 -0.90 2.74 -11.65
N ASP A 329 -0.71 3.93 -12.23
CA ASP A 329 0.32 4.16 -13.23
C ASP A 329 1.74 3.92 -12.67
N ASN A 330 1.99 4.30 -11.43
CA ASN A 330 3.28 4.09 -10.78
C ASN A 330 3.53 2.61 -10.44
N VAL A 331 2.50 1.86 -10.08
CA VAL A 331 2.59 0.39 -9.95
C VAL A 331 2.91 -0.24 -11.32
N GLY A 332 2.28 0.24 -12.39
CA GLY A 332 2.61 -0.15 -13.76
C GLY A 332 4.09 0.02 -14.09
N ARG A 333 4.67 1.16 -13.76
CA ARG A 333 6.12 1.44 -13.97
C ARG A 333 7.02 0.44 -13.24
N VAL A 334 6.65 0.01 -12.03
CA VAL A 334 7.42 -1.00 -11.29
C VAL A 334 7.32 -2.36 -11.97
N LEU A 335 6.11 -2.76 -12.38
CA LEU A 335 5.90 -4.04 -13.10
C LEU A 335 6.63 -4.07 -14.43
N ASP A 336 6.53 -3.00 -15.21
CA ASP A 336 7.20 -2.87 -16.51
C ASP A 336 8.73 -2.95 -16.36
N TYR A 337 9.30 -2.29 -15.35
CA TYR A 337 10.72 -2.40 -15.03
C TYR A 337 11.13 -3.85 -14.71
N LEU A 338 10.37 -4.54 -13.86
CA LEU A 338 10.67 -5.94 -13.53
C LEU A 338 10.60 -6.85 -14.75
N GLU A 339 9.63 -6.62 -15.65
CA GLU A 339 9.47 -7.36 -16.90
C GLU A 339 10.63 -7.08 -17.86
N GLU A 340 10.95 -5.80 -18.13
CA GLU A 340 12.06 -5.38 -18.99
C GLU A 340 13.43 -5.90 -18.55
N LYS A 341 13.62 -6.02 -17.24
CA LYS A 341 14.87 -6.57 -16.66
C LYS A 341 14.87 -8.10 -16.55
N GLY A 342 13.82 -8.78 -16.99
CA GLY A 342 13.67 -10.22 -16.86
C GLY A 342 13.64 -10.72 -15.42
N MET A 343 13.18 -9.90 -14.49
CA MET A 343 13.11 -10.22 -13.07
C MET A 343 11.72 -10.64 -12.62
N LEU A 344 10.66 -10.39 -13.41
CA LEU A 344 9.28 -10.59 -12.98
C LEU A 344 9.02 -12.05 -12.57
N ASP A 345 9.50 -13.03 -13.32
CA ASP A 345 9.33 -14.47 -13.02
C ASP A 345 10.03 -14.93 -11.73
N ASN A 346 10.99 -14.15 -11.23
CA ASN A 346 11.71 -14.45 -9.98
C ASN A 346 11.47 -13.39 -8.90
N THR A 347 10.35 -12.68 -8.97
CA THR A 347 9.98 -11.63 -8.00
C THR A 347 8.55 -11.84 -7.52
N LEU A 348 8.40 -11.99 -6.20
CA LEU A 348 7.08 -11.90 -5.57
C LEU A 348 6.70 -10.42 -5.44
N VAL A 349 5.72 -10.00 -6.20
CA VAL A 349 5.14 -8.65 -6.08
C VAL A 349 3.89 -8.72 -5.20
N VAL A 350 3.91 -8.01 -4.09
CA VAL A 350 2.78 -7.90 -3.15
C VAL A 350 2.27 -6.48 -3.17
N TYR A 351 0.97 -6.33 -3.32
CA TYR A 351 0.29 -5.04 -3.17
C TYR A 351 -0.79 -5.12 -2.08
N THR A 352 -0.76 -4.15 -1.17
CA THR A 352 -1.76 -4.02 -0.09
C THR A 352 -1.89 -2.57 0.37
N SER A 353 -2.81 -2.34 1.31
CA SER A 353 -2.95 -1.09 2.06
C SER A 353 -2.73 -1.33 3.56
N ASP A 354 -2.35 -0.30 4.29
CA ASP A 354 -2.20 -0.39 5.75
C ASP A 354 -3.54 -0.45 6.50
N GLN A 355 -4.65 -0.03 5.88
CA GLN A 355 -6.03 -0.26 6.32
C GLN A 355 -7.02 -0.07 5.18
N GLY A 356 -8.29 -0.40 5.45
CA GLY A 356 -9.42 0.00 4.62
C GLY A 356 -9.82 1.46 4.83
N PHE A 357 -10.91 1.89 4.19
CA PHE A 357 -11.38 3.26 4.24
C PHE A 357 -12.87 3.34 3.90
N TYR A 358 -13.65 4.16 4.64
CA TYR A 358 -15.06 4.38 4.33
C TYR A 358 -15.21 5.25 3.08
N MET A 359 -15.94 4.73 2.11
CA MET A 359 -16.25 5.40 0.84
C MET A 359 -17.71 5.88 0.81
N GLY A 360 -18.17 6.44 1.94
CA GLY A 360 -19.54 6.92 2.09
C GLY A 360 -20.46 5.96 2.84
N GLU A 361 -20.03 4.73 3.10
CA GLU A 361 -20.80 3.80 3.94
C GLU A 361 -21.06 4.45 5.31
N HIS A 362 -22.27 4.33 5.82
CA HIS A 362 -22.74 4.97 7.05
C HIS A 362 -22.69 6.51 7.03
N GLY A 363 -22.54 7.14 5.83
CA GLY A 363 -22.31 8.58 5.71
C GLY A 363 -20.93 9.02 6.15
N TRP A 364 -20.00 8.10 6.26
CA TRP A 364 -18.65 8.33 6.78
C TRP A 364 -17.58 8.42 5.67
N PHE A 365 -16.48 9.02 6.06
CA PHE A 365 -15.16 8.96 5.43
C PHE A 365 -14.11 8.64 6.51
N ASP A 366 -12.84 8.45 6.15
CA ASP A 366 -11.78 8.07 7.10
C ASP A 366 -11.84 6.57 7.47
N LYS A 367 -11.28 6.15 8.59
CA LYS A 367 -11.12 4.77 9.07
C LYS A 367 -11.33 4.76 10.60
N ARG A 368 -10.81 3.83 11.32
CA ARG A 368 -10.75 3.69 12.80
C ARG A 368 -11.84 2.81 13.39
N PHE A 369 -13.12 3.10 13.12
CA PHE A 369 -14.20 2.27 13.64
C PHE A 369 -14.18 0.89 12.98
N MET A 370 -14.27 -0.19 13.79
CA MET A 370 -13.97 -1.56 13.39
C MET A 370 -15.09 -2.25 12.59
N TYR A 371 -15.61 -1.55 11.58
CA TYR A 371 -16.46 -2.18 10.56
C TYR A 371 -15.62 -2.73 9.42
N GLU A 372 -16.24 -3.51 8.55
CA GLU A 372 -15.61 -4.18 7.42
C GLU A 372 -14.79 -3.21 6.55
N GLU A 373 -15.38 -2.05 6.23
CA GLU A 373 -14.81 -1.04 5.35
C GLU A 373 -13.48 -0.48 5.86
N SER A 374 -13.35 -0.39 7.18
CA SER A 374 -12.13 0.10 7.83
C SER A 374 -11.07 -0.99 8.00
N MET A 375 -11.48 -2.22 8.31
CA MET A 375 -10.56 -3.31 8.65
C MET A 375 -10.09 -4.09 7.43
N ARG A 376 -10.92 -4.18 6.37
CA ARG A 376 -10.63 -4.94 5.16
C ARG A 376 -9.71 -4.18 4.22
N THR A 377 -8.62 -4.83 3.83
CA THR A 377 -7.63 -4.27 2.89
C THR A 377 -7.62 -5.04 1.59
N PRO A 378 -7.24 -4.40 0.46
CA PRO A 378 -6.85 -5.16 -0.72
C PRO A 378 -5.59 -5.95 -0.43
N LEU A 379 -5.49 -7.14 -0.98
CA LEU A 379 -4.26 -7.93 -1.03
C LEU A 379 -4.23 -8.73 -2.32
N VAL A 380 -3.26 -8.40 -3.17
CA VAL A 380 -2.96 -9.12 -4.41
C VAL A 380 -1.46 -9.41 -4.47
N MET A 381 -1.09 -10.57 -4.96
CA MET A 381 0.31 -10.97 -5.09
C MET A 381 0.51 -11.97 -6.23
#